data_235239c63b88d3d4f132df699c2e1b78
#
_entry.id   235239c63b88d3d4f132df699c2e1b78
#
_cell.length_a   1.000
_cell.length_b   1.000
_cell.length_c   1.000
_cell.angle_alpha   90.00
_cell.angle_beta   90.00
_cell.angle_gamma   90.00
#
_symmetry.space_group_name_H-M   'P 1'
#
loop_
_entity.id
_entity.type
_entity.pdbx_description
1 polymer ?
#
loop_
_entity_poly.entity_id
_entity_poly.type
_entity_poly.pdbx_seq_one_letter_code
_entity_poly.pdbx_strand_id
1 'polypeptide(L)'
;MIRLIMKNLWARRRKNGWLLAELILVSIVTWVIVDPLVVLTHDRNLPEGYRPDHLFLLQLASYPAGSEQFRAEENDTLARKANFERLLNKLKHYEGVKYTTFILNEQYPSALSISNGNTMFDTIPVRTLRLAFIPHTDYFRTMGMEGAEGMTAEQLDNRDFLWTESVLTADISQRLKDGKPLYGRRLGNGDEEDYRVGGVIAPVRYRSYMQPMPIELYVYEEFPDYMYYYIPLIALRIDDHLSEKVFLHHFREWMNKELTVGNYYVKSVQSFSDIQEQHEFSEGITNQYRLNLALGIFFLVNLCLGVAGTF
;
A
#
# COMPACT_ATOMS: atom_id res chain seq x y z
N MET A 1 0.09 17.67 58.10
CA MET A 1 0.73 18.32 56.93
C MET A 1 -0.27 18.47 55.77
N ILE A 2 -0.88 17.43 55.22
CA ILE A 2 -1.84 17.46 54.11
C ILE A 2 -3.03 18.42 54.38
N ARG A 3 -3.60 18.41 55.58
CA ARG A 3 -4.71 19.29 55.98
C ARG A 3 -4.41 20.77 55.94
N LEU A 4 -3.15 21.14 56.23
CA LEU A 4 -2.66 22.52 56.17
C LEU A 4 -2.43 23.00 54.74
N ILE A 5 -1.93 22.08 53.90
CA ILE A 5 -1.77 22.30 52.45
C ILE A 5 -3.12 22.55 51.80
N MET A 6 -4.12 21.70 52.09
CA MET A 6 -5.48 21.83 51.55
C MET A 6 -6.16 23.14 52.03
N LYS A 7 -5.94 23.58 53.27
CA LYS A 7 -6.48 24.83 53.78
C LYS A 7 -5.85 26.05 53.11
N ASN A 8 -4.53 26.03 52.85
CA ASN A 8 -3.84 27.08 52.10
C ASN A 8 -4.24 27.12 50.59
N LEU A 9 -4.43 25.93 49.98
CA LEU A 9 -4.98 25.82 48.61
C LEU A 9 -6.38 26.46 48.53
N TRP A 10 -7.23 26.17 49.48
CA TRP A 10 -8.60 26.71 49.53
C TRP A 10 -8.65 28.19 49.79
N ALA A 11 -7.78 28.73 50.66
CA ALA A 11 -7.67 30.17 50.95
C ALA A 11 -7.25 31.00 49.73
N ARG A 12 -6.45 30.38 48.82
CA ARG A 12 -5.99 31.03 47.57
C ARG A 12 -6.75 30.51 46.34
N ARG A 13 -7.99 30.00 46.52
CA ARG A 13 -8.75 29.30 45.47
C ARG A 13 -8.89 30.07 44.15
N ARG A 14 -9.02 31.41 44.17
CA ARG A 14 -9.12 32.22 42.95
C ARG A 14 -7.81 32.20 42.13
N LYS A 15 -6.67 32.39 42.79
CA LYS A 15 -5.35 32.35 42.12
C LYS A 15 -4.98 30.94 41.71
N ASN A 16 -5.24 29.93 42.56
CA ASN A 16 -4.97 28.54 42.27
C ASN A 16 -5.94 27.99 41.24
N GLY A 17 -7.19 28.48 41.21
CA GLY A 17 -8.17 28.10 40.17
C GLY A 17 -7.77 28.60 38.79
N TRP A 18 -7.18 29.79 38.68
CA TRP A 18 -6.63 30.28 37.41
C TRP A 18 -5.45 29.43 36.93
N LEU A 19 -4.50 29.13 37.81
CA LEU A 19 -3.36 28.25 37.50
C LEU A 19 -3.80 26.83 37.08
N LEU A 20 -4.84 26.30 37.75
CA LEU A 20 -5.41 25.00 37.38
C LEU A 20 -6.06 25.03 35.99
N ALA A 21 -6.82 26.09 35.71
CA ALA A 21 -7.44 26.27 34.39
C ALA A 21 -6.37 26.39 33.28
N GLU A 22 -5.30 27.13 33.53
CA GLU A 22 -4.16 27.26 32.62
C GLU A 22 -3.46 25.92 32.39
N LEU A 23 -3.20 25.14 33.47
CA LEU A 23 -2.62 23.80 33.35
C LEU A 23 -3.51 22.83 32.55
N ILE A 24 -4.82 22.88 32.77
CA ILE A 24 -5.78 22.06 32.02
C ILE A 24 -5.73 22.45 30.53
N LEU A 25 -5.76 23.76 30.24
CA LEU A 25 -5.70 24.25 28.86
C LEU A 25 -4.41 23.82 28.18
N VAL A 26 -3.27 24.02 28.83
CA VAL A 26 -1.96 23.59 28.34
C VAL A 26 -1.92 22.08 28.09
N SER A 27 -2.48 21.27 29.02
CA SER A 27 -2.53 19.82 28.87
C SER A 27 -3.38 19.40 27.66
N ILE A 28 -4.53 20.03 27.45
CA ILE A 28 -5.42 19.75 26.32
C ILE A 28 -4.71 20.13 25.00
N VAL A 29 -4.13 21.32 24.93
CA VAL A 29 -3.41 21.78 23.72
C VAL A 29 -2.22 20.87 23.43
N THR A 30 -1.44 20.50 24.43
CA THR A 30 -0.31 19.58 24.29
C THR A 30 -0.80 18.23 23.75
N TRP A 31 -1.88 17.69 24.29
CA TRP A 31 -2.46 16.42 23.83
C TRP A 31 -2.88 16.49 22.36
N VAL A 32 -3.64 17.52 21.97
CA VAL A 32 -4.12 17.71 20.59
C VAL A 32 -2.98 17.82 19.59
N ILE A 33 -1.81 18.34 19.99
CA ILE A 33 -0.65 18.48 19.11
C ILE A 33 0.19 17.19 19.10
N VAL A 34 0.43 16.59 20.27
CA VAL A 34 1.38 15.48 20.43
C VAL A 34 0.77 14.16 20.00
N ASP A 35 -0.50 13.91 20.34
CA ASP A 35 -1.17 12.63 20.03
C ASP A 35 -1.12 12.29 18.53
N PRO A 36 -1.52 13.16 17.58
CA PRO A 36 -1.42 12.86 16.15
C PRO A 36 0.02 12.64 15.68
N LEU A 37 1.01 13.34 16.27
CA LEU A 37 2.43 13.13 15.93
C LEU A 37 2.91 11.75 16.37
N VAL A 38 2.54 11.33 17.58
CA VAL A 38 2.92 10.01 18.12
C VAL A 38 2.27 8.90 17.31
N VAL A 39 0.95 9.01 17.06
CA VAL A 39 0.19 8.01 16.27
C VAL A 39 0.77 7.90 14.87
N LEU A 40 0.95 9.02 14.17
CA LEU A 40 1.46 9.00 12.80
C LEU A 40 2.90 8.48 12.72
N THR A 41 3.75 8.85 13.70
CA THR A 41 5.12 8.32 13.77
C THR A 41 5.12 6.82 14.06
N HIS A 42 4.24 6.37 14.96
CA HIS A 42 4.07 4.95 15.23
C HIS A 42 3.63 4.20 13.97
N ASP A 43 2.59 4.66 13.32
CA ASP A 43 2.02 4.01 12.14
C ASP A 43 3.03 3.96 10.97
N ARG A 44 3.81 5.02 10.76
CA ARG A 44 4.86 5.03 9.74
C ARG A 44 5.98 4.02 9.99
N ASN A 45 6.23 3.68 11.25
CA ASN A 45 7.27 2.70 11.62
C ASN A 45 6.78 1.24 11.62
N LEU A 46 5.49 0.99 11.40
CA LEU A 46 4.99 -0.36 11.25
C LEU A 46 5.49 -0.99 9.93
N PRO A 47 5.75 -2.30 9.90
CA PRO A 47 6.07 -2.99 8.65
C PRO A 47 4.98 -2.81 7.60
N GLU A 48 5.35 -2.54 6.36
CA GLU A 48 4.38 -2.36 5.28
C GLU A 48 3.82 -3.68 4.74
N GLY A 49 4.55 -4.79 4.97
CA GLY A 49 4.19 -6.10 4.46
C GLY A 49 4.45 -6.29 2.96
N TYR A 50 4.95 -5.26 2.29
CA TYR A 50 5.53 -5.27 0.95
C TYR A 50 6.75 -4.34 0.94
N ARG A 51 7.53 -4.35 -0.14
CA ARG A 51 8.77 -3.57 -0.22
C ARG A 51 8.66 -2.50 -1.31
N PRO A 52 8.41 -1.22 -0.97
CA PRO A 52 8.32 -0.13 -1.94
C PRO A 52 9.67 0.23 -2.56
N ASP A 53 10.78 0.02 -1.82
CA ASP A 53 12.13 0.27 -2.32
C ASP A 53 12.45 -0.67 -3.51
N HIS A 54 13.17 -0.16 -4.49
CA HIS A 54 13.54 -0.88 -5.72
C HIS A 54 12.36 -1.41 -6.53
N LEU A 55 11.16 -0.87 -6.30
CA LEU A 55 9.94 -1.19 -7.00
C LEU A 55 9.49 0.00 -7.86
N PHE A 56 9.23 -0.27 -9.14
CA PHE A 56 8.79 0.73 -10.11
C PHE A 56 7.46 0.35 -10.74
N LEU A 57 6.64 1.34 -11.03
CA LEU A 57 5.39 1.19 -11.75
C LEU A 57 5.51 1.84 -13.13
N LEU A 58 5.21 1.07 -14.17
CA LEU A 58 5.20 1.49 -15.56
C LEU A 58 3.76 1.67 -16.01
N GLN A 59 3.45 2.86 -16.50
CA GLN A 59 2.19 3.13 -17.17
C GLN A 59 2.33 2.89 -18.66
N LEU A 60 1.54 1.97 -19.18
CA LEU A 60 1.45 1.71 -20.61
C LEU A 60 0.45 2.67 -21.27
N ALA A 61 0.65 2.91 -22.55
CA ALA A 61 -0.29 3.61 -23.42
C ALA A 61 -0.34 2.92 -24.77
N SER A 62 -1.39 3.20 -25.56
CA SER A 62 -1.51 2.73 -26.93
C SER A 62 -1.54 3.91 -27.91
N TYR A 63 -1.02 3.67 -29.11
CA TYR A 63 -1.17 4.63 -30.20
C TYR A 63 -2.64 4.81 -30.57
N PRO A 64 -3.13 6.04 -30.77
CA PRO A 64 -4.48 6.29 -31.24
C PRO A 64 -4.71 5.69 -32.64
N ALA A 65 -5.90 5.20 -32.91
CA ALA A 65 -6.27 4.57 -34.20
C ALA A 65 -6.04 5.43 -35.46
N GLY A 66 -5.83 6.73 -35.32
CA GLY A 66 -5.53 7.64 -36.45
C GLY A 66 -4.05 8.02 -36.56
N SER A 67 -3.16 7.49 -35.73
CA SER A 67 -1.73 7.81 -35.79
C SER A 67 -1.00 6.94 -36.81
N GLU A 68 0.10 7.45 -37.33
CA GLU A 68 0.97 6.72 -38.29
C GLU A 68 1.58 5.45 -37.69
N GLN A 69 1.71 5.41 -36.37
CA GLN A 69 2.27 4.27 -35.63
C GLN A 69 1.26 3.17 -35.36
N PHE A 70 -0.05 3.46 -35.50
CA PHE A 70 -1.10 2.49 -35.22
C PHE A 70 -1.18 1.42 -36.30
N ARG A 71 -1.21 0.17 -35.87
CA ARG A 71 -1.35 -1.02 -36.70
C ARG A 71 -2.66 -1.73 -36.37
N ALA A 72 -3.57 -1.75 -37.33
CA ALA A 72 -4.91 -2.31 -37.13
C ALA A 72 -4.87 -3.82 -36.87
N GLU A 73 -3.92 -4.53 -37.48
CA GLU A 73 -3.67 -5.97 -37.31
C GLU A 73 -3.19 -6.34 -35.90
N GLU A 74 -2.63 -5.39 -35.16
CA GLU A 74 -2.15 -5.58 -33.78
C GLU A 74 -3.23 -5.20 -32.72
N ASN A 75 -4.47 -4.96 -33.16
CA ASN A 75 -5.52 -4.46 -32.26
C ASN A 75 -6.57 -5.51 -31.89
N ASP A 76 -6.48 -6.74 -32.40
CA ASP A 76 -7.34 -7.82 -31.94
C ASP A 76 -6.91 -8.35 -30.56
N THR A 77 -7.79 -9.12 -29.95
CA THR A 77 -7.62 -9.68 -28.61
C THR A 77 -6.35 -10.50 -28.45
N LEU A 78 -6.06 -11.39 -29.39
CA LEU A 78 -4.91 -12.28 -29.34
C LEU A 78 -3.61 -11.50 -29.54
N ALA A 79 -3.59 -10.58 -30.51
CA ALA A 79 -2.44 -9.72 -30.72
C ALA A 79 -2.13 -8.83 -29.51
N ARG A 80 -3.15 -8.29 -28.85
CA ARG A 80 -2.98 -7.51 -27.59
C ARG A 80 -2.35 -8.34 -26.49
N LYS A 81 -2.86 -9.55 -26.23
CA LYS A 81 -2.28 -10.48 -25.25
C LYS A 81 -0.82 -10.77 -25.58
N ALA A 82 -0.53 -11.15 -26.81
CA ALA A 82 0.84 -11.41 -27.25
C ALA A 82 1.76 -10.18 -27.12
N ASN A 83 1.24 -8.99 -27.35
CA ASN A 83 1.99 -7.75 -27.19
C ASN A 83 2.33 -7.47 -25.73
N PHE A 84 1.41 -7.64 -24.80
CA PHE A 84 1.66 -7.48 -23.36
C PHE A 84 2.68 -8.53 -22.87
N GLU A 85 2.55 -9.79 -23.28
CA GLU A 85 3.54 -10.83 -22.94
C GLU A 85 4.93 -10.50 -23.50
N ARG A 86 5.02 -9.99 -24.75
CA ARG A 86 6.28 -9.55 -25.34
C ARG A 86 6.89 -8.37 -24.60
N LEU A 87 6.06 -7.40 -24.13
CA LEU A 87 6.53 -6.28 -23.29
C LEU A 87 7.10 -6.80 -21.97
N LEU A 88 6.38 -7.69 -21.29
CA LEU A 88 6.83 -8.26 -20.03
C LEU A 88 8.13 -9.05 -20.22
N ASN A 89 8.24 -9.83 -21.28
CA ASN A 89 9.46 -10.58 -21.60
C ASN A 89 10.65 -9.66 -21.91
N LYS A 90 10.46 -8.56 -22.62
CA LYS A 90 11.52 -7.56 -22.84
C LYS A 90 12.00 -6.96 -21.52
N LEU A 91 11.08 -6.65 -20.60
CA LEU A 91 11.40 -6.14 -19.28
C LEU A 91 12.18 -7.15 -18.44
N LYS A 92 11.75 -8.41 -18.42
CA LYS A 92 12.45 -9.50 -17.69
C LYS A 92 13.89 -9.70 -18.12
N HIS A 93 14.23 -9.35 -19.37
CA HIS A 93 15.59 -9.50 -19.92
C HIS A 93 16.43 -8.21 -19.83
N TYR A 94 15.86 -7.12 -19.31
CA TYR A 94 16.63 -5.90 -19.12
C TYR A 94 17.56 -6.03 -17.91
N GLU A 95 18.81 -5.60 -18.07
CA GLU A 95 19.84 -5.72 -17.03
C GLU A 95 19.40 -5.01 -15.73
N GLY A 96 19.51 -5.72 -14.63
CA GLY A 96 19.13 -5.24 -13.30
C GLY A 96 17.65 -5.41 -12.96
N VAL A 97 16.79 -5.87 -13.85
CA VAL A 97 15.42 -6.24 -13.52
C VAL A 97 15.40 -7.67 -12.98
N LYS A 98 14.83 -7.82 -11.77
CA LYS A 98 14.78 -9.07 -11.05
C LYS A 98 13.44 -9.79 -11.23
N TYR A 99 12.34 -9.08 -11.05
CA TYR A 99 10.97 -9.59 -11.19
C TYR A 99 10.07 -8.58 -11.87
N THR A 100 9.04 -9.06 -12.56
CA THR A 100 8.03 -8.21 -13.21
C THR A 100 6.66 -8.86 -13.12
N THR A 101 5.62 -8.02 -12.97
CA THR A 101 4.23 -8.47 -12.97
C THR A 101 3.30 -7.45 -13.59
N PHE A 102 2.13 -7.89 -14.04
CA PHE A 102 1.04 -6.98 -14.39
C PHE A 102 0.27 -6.55 -13.16
N ILE A 103 -0.18 -5.31 -13.17
CA ILE A 103 -1.08 -4.73 -12.18
C ILE A 103 -2.40 -4.39 -12.86
N LEU A 104 -3.49 -4.88 -12.30
CA LEU A 104 -4.83 -4.67 -12.81
C LEU A 104 -5.47 -3.44 -12.19
N ASN A 105 -6.03 -2.54 -12.99
CA ASN A 105 -6.89 -1.44 -12.55
C ASN A 105 -6.43 -0.72 -11.28
N GLU A 106 -5.16 -0.34 -11.20
CA GLU A 106 -4.61 0.33 -10.01
C GLU A 106 -4.80 -0.48 -8.70
N GLN A 107 -4.92 -1.81 -8.79
CA GLN A 107 -5.07 -2.69 -7.62
C GLN A 107 -3.71 -3.06 -7.04
N TYR A 108 -3.08 -2.10 -6.39
CA TYR A 108 -1.80 -2.26 -5.70
C TYR A 108 -1.82 -1.47 -4.39
N PRO A 109 -0.98 -1.83 -3.41
CA PRO A 109 -0.82 -1.04 -2.20
C PRO A 109 -0.47 0.41 -2.54
N SER A 110 -1.03 1.37 -1.82
CA SER A 110 -0.90 2.82 -2.07
C SER A 110 -1.60 3.38 -3.32
N ALA A 111 -2.40 2.60 -4.04
CA ALA A 111 -3.21 3.14 -5.13
C ALA A 111 -4.22 4.20 -4.64
N LEU A 112 -4.64 5.10 -5.55
CA LEU A 112 -5.65 6.12 -5.23
C LEU A 112 -7.01 5.50 -4.93
N SER A 113 -7.39 4.49 -5.69
CA SER A 113 -8.67 3.79 -5.55
C SER A 113 -8.53 2.58 -4.63
N ILE A 114 -9.47 2.44 -3.69
CA ILE A 114 -9.55 1.30 -2.77
C ILE A 114 -10.84 0.54 -3.06
N SER A 115 -10.70 -0.71 -3.48
CA SER A 115 -11.83 -1.63 -3.49
C SER A 115 -11.93 -2.31 -2.12
N ASN A 116 -13.13 -2.41 -1.57
CA ASN A 116 -13.36 -3.10 -0.29
C ASN A 116 -14.62 -3.95 -0.37
N GLY A 117 -14.69 -4.96 0.50
CA GLY A 117 -15.82 -5.86 0.60
C GLY A 117 -15.81 -6.64 1.90
N ASN A 118 -16.66 -7.65 1.97
CA ASN A 118 -16.68 -8.59 3.07
C ASN A 118 -16.32 -9.98 2.54
N THR A 119 -15.29 -10.57 3.13
CA THR A 119 -14.93 -11.98 2.92
C THR A 119 -15.68 -12.80 3.96
N MET A 120 -16.48 -13.75 3.51
CA MET A 120 -17.32 -14.57 4.40
C MET A 120 -16.57 -15.85 4.79
N PHE A 121 -16.56 -16.14 6.09
CA PHE A 121 -16.10 -17.41 6.65
C PHE A 121 -17.30 -18.06 7.33
N ASP A 122 -17.98 -18.96 6.63
CA ASP A 122 -19.30 -19.44 7.01
C ASP A 122 -20.27 -18.27 7.24
N THR A 123 -20.61 -17.95 8.49
CA THR A 123 -21.50 -16.85 8.86
C THR A 123 -20.77 -15.59 9.36
N ILE A 124 -19.44 -15.62 9.41
CA ILE A 124 -18.63 -14.52 9.96
C ILE A 124 -18.14 -13.62 8.82
N PRO A 125 -18.64 -12.38 8.70
CA PRO A 125 -18.11 -11.43 7.73
C PRO A 125 -16.83 -10.80 8.27
N VAL A 126 -15.77 -10.82 7.46
CA VAL A 126 -14.54 -10.07 7.71
C VAL A 126 -14.42 -9.00 6.64
N ARG A 127 -14.37 -7.73 7.04
CA ARG A 127 -14.14 -6.64 6.10
C ARG A 127 -12.72 -6.70 5.57
N THR A 128 -12.58 -6.76 4.24
CA THR A 128 -11.32 -6.85 3.54
C THR A 128 -11.16 -5.73 2.52
N LEU A 129 -9.96 -5.30 2.29
CA LEU A 129 -9.59 -4.60 1.07
C LEU A 129 -9.37 -5.66 -0.03
N ARG A 130 -9.69 -5.29 -1.27
CA ARG A 130 -9.63 -6.20 -2.40
C ARG A 130 -8.55 -5.76 -3.39
N LEU A 131 -7.63 -6.66 -3.64
CA LEU A 131 -6.64 -6.55 -4.69
C LEU A 131 -6.83 -7.73 -5.66
N ALA A 132 -6.13 -7.70 -6.78
CA ALA A 132 -6.14 -8.79 -7.73
C ALA A 132 -4.74 -9.03 -8.29
N PHE A 133 -4.45 -10.27 -8.64
CA PHE A 133 -3.19 -10.65 -9.26
C PHE A 133 -3.41 -11.69 -10.36
N ILE A 134 -2.44 -11.74 -11.28
CA ILE A 134 -2.39 -12.76 -12.33
C ILE A 134 -1.36 -13.80 -11.91
N PRO A 135 -1.70 -15.07 -11.80
CA PRO A 135 -0.76 -16.16 -11.50
C PRO A 135 0.40 -16.22 -12.50
N HIS A 136 1.51 -16.80 -12.10
CA HIS A 136 2.73 -16.99 -12.93
C HIS A 136 3.37 -15.71 -13.48
N THR A 137 3.08 -14.56 -12.85
CA THR A 137 3.68 -13.26 -13.22
C THR A 137 4.66 -12.72 -12.18
N ASP A 138 5.17 -13.52 -11.29
CA ASP A 138 6.08 -13.15 -10.19
C ASP A 138 5.51 -12.07 -9.26
N TYR A 139 4.18 -12.02 -9.07
CA TYR A 139 3.49 -10.94 -8.36
C TYR A 139 4.01 -10.73 -6.93
N PHE A 140 4.05 -11.80 -6.12
CA PHE A 140 4.43 -11.68 -4.71
C PHE A 140 5.91 -11.29 -4.54
N ARG A 141 6.80 -11.85 -5.36
CA ARG A 141 8.22 -11.46 -5.39
C ARG A 141 8.42 -10.05 -5.92
N THR A 142 7.68 -9.65 -6.95
CA THR A 142 7.74 -8.27 -7.49
C THR A 142 7.32 -7.27 -6.43
N MET A 143 6.19 -7.51 -5.76
CA MET A 143 5.71 -6.63 -4.69
C MET A 143 6.55 -6.74 -3.40
N GLY A 144 7.37 -7.79 -3.27
CA GLY A 144 8.14 -8.05 -2.05
C GLY A 144 7.25 -8.43 -0.86
N MET A 145 6.14 -9.10 -1.15
CA MET A 145 5.23 -9.65 -0.13
C MET A 145 5.78 -10.96 0.38
N GLU A 146 5.70 -11.19 1.69
CA GLU A 146 6.15 -12.43 2.31
C GLU A 146 4.97 -13.39 2.48
N GLY A 147 5.22 -14.67 2.22
CA GLY A 147 4.24 -15.71 2.51
C GLY A 147 4.10 -15.94 4.01
N ALA A 148 2.98 -16.51 4.40
CA ALA A 148 2.68 -16.88 5.79
C ALA A 148 2.18 -18.33 5.85
N GLU A 149 1.97 -18.86 7.06
CA GLU A 149 1.53 -20.25 7.30
C GLU A 149 2.43 -21.30 6.60
N GLY A 150 3.74 -21.03 6.53
CA GLY A 150 4.73 -21.95 5.93
C GLY A 150 4.88 -21.85 4.40
N MET A 151 4.20 -20.90 3.77
CA MET A 151 4.36 -20.60 2.34
C MET A 151 5.44 -19.54 2.12
N THR A 152 6.11 -19.59 0.97
CA THR A 152 7.02 -18.53 0.51
C THR A 152 6.39 -17.76 -0.64
N ALA A 153 6.88 -16.53 -0.92
CA ALA A 153 6.46 -15.75 -2.07
C ALA A 153 6.69 -16.51 -3.39
N GLU A 154 7.78 -17.25 -3.50
CA GLU A 154 8.09 -18.06 -4.67
C GLU A 154 7.10 -19.22 -4.86
N GLN A 155 6.70 -19.88 -3.76
CA GLN A 155 5.67 -20.93 -3.82
C GLN A 155 4.32 -20.36 -4.25
N LEU A 156 3.97 -19.16 -3.79
CA LEU A 156 2.76 -18.46 -4.19
C LEU A 156 2.79 -18.07 -5.68
N ASP A 157 3.92 -17.52 -6.16
CA ASP A 157 4.06 -17.14 -7.58
C ASP A 157 4.02 -18.33 -8.54
N ASN A 158 4.53 -19.50 -8.10
CA ASN A 158 4.59 -20.73 -8.94
C ASN A 158 3.38 -21.65 -8.78
N ARG A 159 2.42 -21.28 -7.91
CA ARG A 159 1.24 -22.07 -7.67
C ARG A 159 0.22 -21.94 -8.80
N ASP A 160 -0.37 -23.07 -9.22
CA ASP A 160 -1.55 -23.10 -10.07
C ASP A 160 -2.78 -22.77 -9.22
N PHE A 161 -3.21 -21.52 -9.28
CA PHE A 161 -4.42 -21.06 -8.59
C PHE A 161 -5.66 -21.32 -9.43
N LEU A 162 -6.73 -21.73 -8.78
CA LEU A 162 -8.07 -21.75 -9.38
C LEU A 162 -8.72 -20.37 -9.22
N TRP A 163 -9.60 -20.00 -10.13
CA TRP A 163 -10.38 -18.76 -10.05
C TRP A 163 -11.29 -18.68 -8.80
N THR A 164 -11.59 -19.84 -8.19
CA THR A 164 -12.30 -20.00 -6.92
C THR A 164 -11.40 -19.89 -5.70
N GLU A 165 -10.14 -19.60 -5.88
CA GLU A 165 -9.20 -19.41 -4.78
C GLU A 165 -8.85 -17.92 -4.59
N SER A 166 -8.60 -17.53 -3.34
CA SER A 166 -8.09 -16.22 -2.99
C SER A 166 -6.85 -16.34 -2.10
N VAL A 167 -5.96 -15.35 -2.15
CA VAL A 167 -4.85 -15.22 -1.20
C VAL A 167 -5.25 -14.19 -0.16
N LEU A 168 -5.07 -14.53 1.13
CA LEU A 168 -5.48 -13.70 2.25
C LEU A 168 -4.30 -13.24 3.09
N THR A 169 -4.43 -12.10 3.75
CA THR A 169 -3.46 -11.67 4.77
C THR A 169 -3.71 -12.38 6.10
N ALA A 170 -2.64 -12.75 6.80
CA ALA A 170 -2.69 -13.56 8.02
C ALA A 170 -3.41 -12.89 9.21
N ASP A 171 -3.55 -11.57 9.22
CA ASP A 171 -4.28 -10.83 10.27
C ASP A 171 -5.78 -11.14 10.30
N ILE A 172 -6.33 -11.74 9.26
CA ILE A 172 -7.70 -12.26 9.25
C ILE A 172 -7.91 -13.31 10.36
N SER A 173 -6.92 -14.15 10.63
CA SER A 173 -7.00 -15.17 11.70
C SER A 173 -7.27 -14.56 13.08
N GLN A 174 -6.69 -13.38 13.35
CA GLN A 174 -6.90 -12.65 14.59
C GLN A 174 -8.36 -12.17 14.75
N ARG A 175 -9.04 -11.91 13.64
CA ARG A 175 -10.46 -11.48 13.65
C ARG A 175 -11.41 -12.65 13.82
N LEU A 176 -11.06 -13.82 13.27
CA LEU A 176 -11.84 -15.06 13.42
C LEU A 176 -11.74 -15.65 14.84
N LYS A 177 -10.62 -15.46 15.53
CA LYS A 177 -10.36 -15.89 16.93
C LYS A 177 -10.58 -17.38 17.21
N ASP A 178 -10.56 -18.22 16.18
CA ASP A 178 -10.79 -19.66 16.32
C ASP A 178 -9.51 -20.50 16.34
N GLY A 179 -8.34 -19.85 16.19
CA GLY A 179 -7.02 -20.49 16.25
C GLY A 179 -6.71 -21.47 15.11
N LYS A 180 -7.53 -21.49 14.07
CA LYS A 180 -7.34 -22.37 12.92
C LYS A 180 -6.53 -21.67 11.83
N PRO A 181 -5.69 -22.41 11.05
CA PRO A 181 -5.01 -21.85 9.89
C PRO A 181 -6.03 -21.35 8.85
N LEU A 182 -5.64 -20.36 8.06
CA LEU A 182 -6.49 -19.85 6.99
C LEU A 182 -6.41 -20.69 5.73
N TYR A 183 -5.23 -21.23 5.42
CA TYR A 183 -5.02 -22.02 4.21
C TYR A 183 -6.00 -23.18 4.08
N GLY A 184 -6.61 -23.33 2.90
CA GLY A 184 -7.60 -24.37 2.59
C GLY A 184 -8.99 -24.13 3.18
N ARG A 185 -9.22 -23.06 3.95
CA ARG A 185 -10.57 -22.76 4.48
C ARG A 185 -11.52 -22.38 3.37
N ARG A 186 -12.76 -22.78 3.54
CA ARG A 186 -13.85 -22.39 2.66
C ARG A 186 -14.23 -20.92 2.87
N LEU A 187 -14.49 -20.23 1.78
CA LEU A 187 -15.03 -18.88 1.73
C LEU A 187 -16.48 -18.93 1.22
N GLY A 188 -17.34 -17.99 1.67
CA GLY A 188 -18.74 -17.93 1.26
C GLY A 188 -19.73 -18.43 2.31
N ASN A 189 -21.02 -18.34 1.99
CA ASN A 189 -22.16 -18.64 2.89
C ASN A 189 -22.71 -20.06 2.75
N GLY A 190 -22.00 -20.99 2.14
CA GLY A 190 -22.41 -22.37 2.13
C GLY A 190 -23.14 -22.88 0.88
N ASP A 191 -23.81 -22.04 0.11
CA ASP A 191 -24.62 -22.43 -1.05
C ASP A 191 -24.04 -22.02 -2.40
N GLU A 192 -22.96 -21.22 -2.40
CA GLU A 192 -22.26 -20.79 -3.61
C GLU A 192 -21.04 -21.66 -3.88
N GLU A 193 -20.45 -21.51 -5.07
CA GLU A 193 -19.26 -22.22 -5.52
C GLU A 193 -18.18 -22.36 -4.43
N ASP A 194 -17.43 -23.44 -4.47
CA ASP A 194 -16.50 -23.86 -3.41
C ASP A 194 -15.24 -22.96 -3.36
N TYR A 195 -15.46 -21.66 -3.06
CA TYR A 195 -14.37 -20.69 -2.88
C TYR A 195 -13.50 -21.06 -1.68
N ARG A 196 -12.19 -20.99 -1.84
CA ARG A 196 -11.23 -21.38 -0.80
C ARG A 196 -10.04 -20.44 -0.70
N VAL A 197 -9.41 -20.49 0.46
CA VAL A 197 -8.13 -19.82 0.67
C VAL A 197 -7.03 -20.65 0.03
N GLY A 198 -6.52 -20.19 -1.10
CA GLY A 198 -5.44 -20.83 -1.85
C GLY A 198 -4.04 -20.43 -1.38
N GLY A 199 -3.90 -19.35 -0.59
CA GLY A 199 -2.63 -18.89 -0.08
C GLY A 199 -2.77 -17.92 1.07
N VAL A 200 -1.71 -17.75 1.84
CA VAL A 200 -1.66 -16.79 2.95
C VAL A 200 -0.36 -16.00 2.88
N ILE A 201 -0.48 -14.68 3.02
CA ILE A 201 0.65 -13.74 3.08
C ILE A 201 0.71 -13.03 4.43
N ALA A 202 1.87 -12.45 4.74
CA ALA A 202 2.02 -11.58 5.90
C ALA A 202 1.04 -10.38 5.81
N PRO A 203 0.67 -9.76 6.95
CA PRO A 203 -0.16 -8.58 6.93
C PRO A 203 0.44 -7.47 6.07
N VAL A 204 -0.38 -6.84 5.22
CA VAL A 204 0.02 -5.77 4.30
C VAL A 204 -0.71 -4.49 4.67
N ARG A 205 -0.01 -3.37 4.73
CA ARG A 205 -0.62 -2.06 4.87
C ARG A 205 -0.92 -1.49 3.49
N TYR A 206 -2.15 -1.09 3.31
CA TYR A 206 -2.54 -0.47 2.04
C TYR A 206 -1.89 0.90 1.85
N ARG A 207 -1.70 1.66 2.94
CA ARG A 207 -1.02 2.97 2.95
C ARG A 207 -0.06 3.07 4.14
N SER A 208 1.08 3.73 3.93
CA SER A 208 2.17 3.90 4.91
C SER A 208 1.74 4.51 6.25
N TYR A 209 0.67 5.30 6.27
CA TYR A 209 0.14 5.99 7.45
C TYR A 209 -1.12 5.34 8.04
N MET A 210 -1.53 4.17 7.54
CA MET A 210 -2.68 3.42 8.03
C MET A 210 -2.24 2.15 8.75
N GLN A 211 -3.03 1.71 9.70
CA GLN A 211 -2.87 0.40 10.32
C GLN A 211 -3.09 -0.72 9.30
N PRO A 212 -2.46 -1.89 9.46
CA PRO A 212 -2.75 -3.05 8.63
C PRO A 212 -4.25 -3.36 8.62
N MET A 213 -4.78 -3.61 7.44
CA MET A 213 -6.16 -4.05 7.25
C MET A 213 -6.17 -5.38 6.52
N PRO A 214 -7.12 -6.27 6.81
CA PRO A 214 -7.27 -7.52 6.07
C PRO A 214 -7.36 -7.27 4.57
N ILE A 215 -6.56 -8.00 3.81
CA ILE A 215 -6.57 -7.95 2.35
C ILE A 215 -6.93 -9.30 1.80
N GLU A 216 -7.78 -9.30 0.79
CA GLU A 216 -8.11 -10.44 -0.06
C GLU A 216 -7.61 -10.15 -1.48
N LEU A 217 -6.71 -11.02 -1.99
CA LEU A 217 -6.22 -10.95 -3.35
C LEU A 217 -6.97 -12.00 -4.19
N TYR A 218 -7.71 -11.53 -5.17
CA TYR A 218 -8.41 -12.37 -6.12
C TYR A 218 -7.49 -12.87 -7.21
N VAL A 219 -7.69 -14.11 -7.59
CA VAL A 219 -7.02 -14.74 -8.72
C VAL A 219 -7.72 -14.35 -10.01
N TYR A 220 -6.96 -13.87 -10.98
CA TYR A 220 -7.39 -13.82 -12.37
C TYR A 220 -6.63 -14.88 -13.16
N GLU A 221 -7.31 -15.91 -13.61
CA GLU A 221 -6.69 -17.07 -14.29
C GLU A 221 -5.95 -16.69 -15.57
N GLU A 222 -6.50 -15.74 -16.31
CA GLU A 222 -5.93 -15.23 -17.54
C GLU A 222 -6.10 -13.72 -17.61
N PHE A 223 -5.56 -13.09 -18.65
CA PHE A 223 -5.92 -11.72 -18.99
C PHE A 223 -7.44 -11.65 -19.14
N PRO A 224 -8.17 -11.07 -18.18
CA PRO A 224 -9.62 -11.02 -18.26
C PRO A 224 -10.03 -10.22 -19.49
N ASP A 225 -11.19 -10.57 -20.08
CA ASP A 225 -11.70 -9.91 -21.29
C ASP A 225 -11.75 -8.39 -21.16
N TYR A 226 -11.96 -7.85 -19.96
CA TYR A 226 -11.94 -6.41 -19.74
C TYR A 226 -10.54 -5.78 -19.86
N MET A 227 -9.43 -6.51 -19.70
CA MET A 227 -8.09 -6.00 -19.97
C MET A 227 -7.86 -5.70 -21.45
N TYR A 228 -8.73 -6.19 -22.32
CA TYR A 228 -8.75 -5.75 -23.70
C TYR A 228 -9.22 -4.28 -23.84
N TYR A 229 -10.00 -3.82 -22.88
CA TYR A 229 -10.46 -2.44 -22.81
C TYR A 229 -9.56 -1.55 -21.95
N TYR A 230 -8.85 -2.14 -20.99
CA TYR A 230 -7.98 -1.42 -20.06
C TYR A 230 -6.54 -1.85 -20.27
N ILE A 231 -5.66 -0.88 -20.43
CA ILE A 231 -4.23 -1.11 -20.55
C ILE A 231 -3.69 -1.38 -19.14
N PRO A 232 -3.07 -2.54 -18.87
CA PRO A 232 -2.54 -2.83 -17.54
C PRO A 232 -1.34 -1.94 -17.22
N LEU A 233 -1.07 -1.77 -15.94
CA LEU A 233 0.20 -1.30 -15.46
C LEU A 233 1.17 -2.48 -15.37
N ILE A 234 2.48 -2.20 -15.38
CA ILE A 234 3.49 -3.21 -15.10
C ILE A 234 4.28 -2.74 -13.88
N ALA A 235 4.36 -3.60 -12.86
CA ALA A 235 5.32 -3.41 -11.78
C ALA A 235 6.61 -4.17 -12.11
N LEU A 236 7.75 -3.55 -11.82
CA LEU A 236 9.05 -4.19 -11.91
C LEU A 236 9.87 -3.94 -10.65
N ARG A 237 10.59 -4.97 -10.23
CA ARG A 237 11.56 -4.91 -9.13
C ARG A 237 12.96 -5.05 -9.69
N ILE A 238 13.85 -4.17 -9.25
CA ILE A 238 15.25 -4.23 -9.59
C ILE A 238 16.07 -4.91 -8.48
N ASP A 239 17.33 -5.25 -8.81
CA ASP A 239 18.24 -5.79 -7.83
C ASP A 239 18.53 -4.80 -6.70
N ASP A 240 18.56 -5.31 -5.46
CA ASP A 240 18.73 -4.52 -4.23
C ASP A 240 20.08 -3.77 -4.18
N HIS A 241 21.04 -4.15 -5.00
CA HIS A 241 22.38 -3.52 -5.06
C HIS A 241 22.44 -2.33 -6.02
N LEU A 242 21.43 -2.13 -6.84
CA LEU A 242 21.42 -1.05 -7.84
C LEU A 242 20.91 0.25 -7.22
N SER A 243 21.53 1.35 -7.61
CA SER A 243 20.97 2.68 -7.30
C SER A 243 19.74 2.95 -8.17
N GLU A 244 18.59 3.20 -7.55
CA GLU A 244 17.34 3.52 -8.26
C GLU A 244 17.51 4.69 -9.25
N LYS A 245 18.23 5.73 -8.86
CA LYS A 245 18.48 6.92 -9.72
C LYS A 245 19.29 6.57 -10.96
N VAL A 246 20.33 5.76 -10.78
CA VAL A 246 21.19 5.33 -11.91
C VAL A 246 20.41 4.41 -12.83
N PHE A 247 19.69 3.43 -12.24
CA PHE A 247 18.84 2.53 -13.02
C PHE A 247 17.80 3.31 -13.83
N LEU A 248 17.03 4.21 -13.21
CA LEU A 248 16.01 5.00 -13.88
C LEU A 248 16.55 5.84 -15.04
N HIS A 249 17.76 6.39 -14.90
CA HIS A 249 18.37 7.17 -15.97
C HIS A 249 18.60 6.31 -17.22
N HIS A 250 19.27 5.19 -17.08
CA HIS A 250 19.56 4.26 -18.21
C HIS A 250 18.29 3.57 -18.71
N PHE A 251 17.42 3.17 -17.80
CA PHE A 251 16.14 2.52 -18.13
C PHE A 251 15.26 3.42 -19.00
N ARG A 252 15.14 4.72 -18.68
CA ARG A 252 14.35 5.68 -19.47
C ARG A 252 14.88 5.84 -20.90
N GLU A 253 16.19 5.87 -21.08
CA GLU A 253 16.78 5.94 -22.40
C GLU A 253 16.48 4.69 -23.23
N TRP A 254 16.64 3.53 -22.63
CA TRP A 254 16.32 2.26 -23.27
C TRP A 254 14.81 2.12 -23.54
N MET A 255 13.98 2.43 -22.58
CA MET A 255 12.52 2.37 -22.67
C MET A 255 11.99 3.17 -23.87
N ASN A 256 12.48 4.38 -24.05
CA ASN A 256 12.05 5.26 -25.15
C ASN A 256 12.45 4.72 -26.52
N LYS A 257 13.51 3.93 -26.62
CA LYS A 257 14.04 3.39 -27.88
C LYS A 257 13.50 2.00 -28.20
N GLU A 258 13.41 1.14 -27.19
CA GLU A 258 13.26 -0.30 -27.40
C GLU A 258 11.94 -0.87 -26.84
N LEU A 259 11.26 -0.15 -25.92
CA LEU A 259 10.09 -0.68 -25.22
C LEU A 259 8.77 -0.24 -25.89
N THR A 260 8.71 -0.50 -27.20
CA THR A 260 7.48 -0.40 -27.99
C THR A 260 7.18 -1.77 -28.60
N VAL A 261 5.96 -2.26 -28.44
CA VAL A 261 5.51 -3.55 -28.99
C VAL A 261 4.11 -3.42 -29.54
N GLY A 262 3.93 -3.70 -30.84
CA GLY A 262 2.66 -3.50 -31.50
C GLY A 262 2.19 -2.05 -31.37
N ASN A 263 0.97 -1.88 -30.87
CA ASN A 263 0.40 -0.55 -30.62
C ASN A 263 0.73 0.01 -29.23
N TYR A 264 1.53 -0.68 -28.41
CA TYR A 264 1.77 -0.29 -26.99
C TYR A 264 3.17 0.23 -26.78
N TYR A 265 3.28 1.24 -25.93
CA TYR A 265 4.52 1.82 -25.45
C TYR A 265 4.43 2.19 -23.97
N VAL A 266 5.55 2.36 -23.31
CA VAL A 266 5.58 2.84 -21.93
C VAL A 266 5.53 4.36 -21.92
N LYS A 267 4.46 4.91 -21.30
CA LYS A 267 4.24 6.35 -21.18
C LYS A 267 5.07 6.97 -20.07
N SER A 268 5.16 6.29 -18.94
CA SER A 268 5.89 6.78 -17.77
C SER A 268 6.39 5.63 -16.90
N VAL A 269 7.45 5.91 -16.16
CA VAL A 269 7.99 5.05 -15.10
C VAL A 269 8.17 5.89 -13.84
N GLN A 270 7.66 5.40 -12.71
CA GLN A 270 7.74 6.05 -11.39
C GLN A 270 8.21 5.04 -10.36
N SER A 271 9.00 5.49 -9.37
CA SER A 271 9.30 4.65 -8.22
C SER A 271 8.06 4.55 -7.32
N PHE A 272 7.92 3.43 -6.64
CA PHE A 272 6.81 3.22 -5.71
C PHE A 272 6.89 4.16 -4.51
N SER A 273 8.10 4.47 -4.06
CA SER A 273 8.36 5.46 -2.99
C SER A 273 7.86 6.85 -3.39
N ASP A 274 8.11 7.29 -4.64
CA ASP A 274 7.59 8.57 -5.14
C ASP A 274 6.04 8.58 -5.17
N ILE A 275 5.41 7.46 -5.56
CA ILE A 275 3.95 7.31 -5.58
C ILE A 275 3.39 7.43 -4.16
N GLN A 276 4.00 6.76 -3.18
CA GLN A 276 3.60 6.87 -1.78
C GLN A 276 3.71 8.31 -1.27
N GLU A 277 4.84 8.97 -1.53
CA GLU A 277 5.07 10.34 -1.11
C GLU A 277 4.07 11.32 -1.74
N GLN A 278 3.76 11.15 -3.03
CA GLN A 278 2.73 11.94 -3.71
C GLN A 278 1.35 11.73 -3.10
N HIS A 279 0.99 10.49 -2.73
CA HIS A 279 -0.29 10.20 -2.09
C HIS A 279 -0.37 10.79 -0.68
N GLU A 280 0.68 10.65 0.14
CA GLU A 280 0.72 11.29 1.46
C GLU A 280 0.58 12.81 1.36
N PHE A 281 1.18 13.42 0.35
CA PHE A 281 1.05 14.84 0.10
C PHE A 281 -0.36 15.23 -0.34
N SER A 282 -0.95 14.48 -1.29
CA SER A 282 -2.30 14.75 -1.83
C SER A 282 -3.40 14.57 -0.79
N GLU A 283 -3.26 13.60 0.11
CA GLU A 283 -4.16 13.36 1.24
C GLU A 283 -3.94 14.35 2.41
N GLY A 284 -2.96 15.25 2.28
CA GLY A 284 -2.64 16.25 3.30
C GLY A 284 -1.89 15.72 4.52
N ILE A 285 -1.54 14.43 4.57
CA ILE A 285 -0.84 13.79 5.71
C ILE A 285 0.50 14.48 5.98
N THR A 286 1.29 14.69 4.94
CA THR A 286 2.58 15.39 5.05
C THR A 286 2.42 16.82 5.59
N ASN A 287 1.41 17.54 5.12
CA ASN A 287 1.13 18.91 5.57
C ASN A 287 0.63 18.94 7.02
N GLN A 288 -0.24 18.02 7.40
CA GLN A 288 -0.73 17.88 8.77
C GLN A 288 0.42 17.55 9.74
N TYR A 289 1.32 16.65 9.35
CA TYR A 289 2.50 16.34 10.15
C TYR A 289 3.40 17.56 10.36
N ARG A 290 3.71 18.29 9.27
CA ARG A 290 4.54 19.52 9.32
C ARG A 290 3.89 20.61 10.18
N LEU A 291 2.57 20.79 10.04
CA LEU A 291 1.82 21.77 10.83
C LEU A 291 1.84 21.40 12.32
N ASN A 292 1.55 20.17 12.68
CA ASN A 292 1.57 19.72 14.06
C ASN A 292 2.97 19.82 14.68
N LEU A 293 4.00 19.50 13.92
CA LEU A 293 5.39 19.65 14.34
C LEU A 293 5.74 21.13 14.60
N ALA A 294 5.38 22.02 13.68
CA ALA A 294 5.63 23.46 13.84
C ALA A 294 4.87 24.05 15.04
N LEU A 295 3.60 23.69 15.21
CA LEU A 295 2.80 24.09 16.36
C LEU A 295 3.36 23.54 17.67
N GLY A 296 3.82 22.28 17.68
CA GLY A 296 4.46 21.66 18.83
C GLY A 296 5.74 22.40 19.26
N ILE A 297 6.61 22.69 18.30
CA ILE A 297 7.84 23.48 18.57
C ILE A 297 7.49 24.87 19.08
N PHE A 298 6.57 25.58 18.41
CA PHE A 298 6.13 26.92 18.83
C PHE A 298 5.58 26.91 20.25
N PHE A 299 4.71 25.94 20.56
CA PHE A 299 4.12 25.79 21.88
C PHE A 299 5.18 25.49 22.96
N LEU A 300 6.14 24.62 22.66
CA LEU A 300 7.23 24.24 23.56
C LEU A 300 8.14 25.45 23.88
N VAL A 301 8.48 26.25 22.87
CA VAL A 301 9.25 27.50 23.05
C VAL A 301 8.50 28.48 23.93
N ASN A 302 7.21 28.72 23.70
CA ASN A 302 6.40 29.62 24.51
C ASN A 302 6.27 29.14 25.96
N LEU A 303 6.13 27.81 26.16
CA LEU A 303 6.08 27.23 27.50
C LEU A 303 7.41 27.45 28.26
N CYS A 304 8.54 27.22 27.59
CA CYS A 304 9.87 27.49 28.16
C CYS A 304 10.06 28.98 28.53
N LEU A 305 9.63 29.91 27.65
CA LEU A 305 9.71 31.35 27.91
C LEU A 305 8.78 31.77 29.04
N GLY A 306 7.57 31.19 29.11
CA GLY A 306 6.63 31.45 30.21
C GLY A 306 7.18 31.00 31.57
N VAL A 307 7.78 29.81 31.62
CA VAL A 307 8.43 29.31 32.83
C VAL A 307 9.65 30.19 33.22
N ALA A 308 10.51 30.54 32.27
CA ALA A 308 11.68 31.39 32.52
C ALA A 308 11.30 32.79 32.97
N GLY A 309 10.17 33.33 32.53
CA GLY A 309 9.67 34.65 32.94
C GLY A 309 9.00 34.68 34.32
N THR A 310 8.75 33.51 34.92
CA THR A 310 8.15 33.37 36.25
C THR A 310 9.19 33.21 37.37
N PHE A 311 10.45 33.03 37.03
CA PHE A 311 11.62 33.03 37.95
C PHE A 311 12.41 34.34 37.84
#